data_2164ba91ff3b134710ad3583ecc866de
#
_entry.id   2164ba91ff3b134710ad3583ecc866de
#
_cell.length_a   1.000
_cell.length_b   1.000
_cell.length_c   1.000
_cell.angle_alpha   90.00
_cell.angle_beta   90.00
_cell.angle_gamma   90.00
#
_symmetry.space_group_name_H-M   'P 1'
#
loop_
_entity.id
_entity.type
_entity.pdbx_description
1 polymer ?
#
loop_
_entity_poly.entity_id
_entity_poly.type
_entity_poly.pdbx_seq_one_letter_code
_entity_poly.pdbx_strand_id
1 'polypeptide(L)'
;MRKKKFFFIVAMVFILMLSGCGKSSTSEPITTTKFKTIMEEKGLEVIDKTDSAKDHSYQEIYVTVDEEKYSFEYYFMKNEKSATNVYKYAVDNLNKTYKENNSAKITENENNTQSVYDVTASDYHCKVIKKENTVLYVTAYPEYKEDAEKLVKELGY
;
A
#
# COMPACT_ATOMS: atom_id res chain seq x y z
N MET A 1 -31.55 -45.83 -11.18
CA MET A 1 -32.05 -44.45 -11.22
C MET A 1 -32.06 -43.82 -9.82
N ARG A 2 -30.90 -43.53 -9.22
CA ARG A 2 -30.80 -42.93 -7.85
C ARG A 2 -29.59 -41.98 -7.67
N LYS A 3 -29.14 -41.30 -8.72
CA LYS A 3 -27.99 -40.39 -8.64
C LYS A 3 -28.29 -38.92 -8.93
N LYS A 4 -29.56 -38.50 -9.07
CA LYS A 4 -29.92 -37.12 -9.40
C LYS A 4 -30.40 -36.25 -8.22
N LYS A 5 -30.54 -36.82 -7.01
CA LYS A 5 -31.03 -36.04 -5.85
C LYS A 5 -29.93 -35.46 -4.94
N PHE A 6 -28.68 -35.83 -5.14
CA PHE A 6 -27.60 -35.38 -4.27
C PHE A 6 -26.95 -34.06 -4.74
N PHE A 7 -27.17 -33.71 -6.02
CA PHE A 7 -26.56 -32.51 -6.59
C PHE A 7 -27.31 -31.20 -6.29
N PHE A 8 -28.57 -31.30 -5.86
CA PHE A 8 -29.42 -30.13 -5.59
C PHE A 8 -29.25 -29.56 -4.17
N ILE A 9 -28.74 -30.36 -3.24
CA ILE A 9 -28.58 -29.92 -1.83
C ILE A 9 -27.27 -29.14 -1.63
N VAL A 10 -26.25 -29.41 -2.43
CA VAL A 10 -24.95 -28.69 -2.35
C VAL A 10 -25.04 -27.31 -2.99
N ALA A 11 -25.90 -27.09 -3.96
CA ALA A 11 -26.09 -25.78 -4.60
C ALA A 11 -26.87 -24.77 -3.73
N MET A 12 -27.65 -25.25 -2.73
CA MET A 12 -28.48 -24.35 -1.91
C MET A 12 -27.78 -23.81 -0.67
N VAL A 13 -26.63 -24.38 -0.30
CA VAL A 13 -25.81 -23.89 0.84
C VAL A 13 -24.89 -22.76 0.43
N PHE A 14 -24.62 -22.58 -0.88
CA PHE A 14 -23.72 -21.54 -1.38
C PHE A 14 -24.37 -20.16 -1.60
N ILE A 15 -25.72 -20.08 -1.53
CA ILE A 15 -26.46 -18.83 -1.79
C ILE A 15 -26.71 -18.00 -0.51
N LEU A 16 -26.42 -18.54 0.67
CA LEU A 16 -26.67 -17.83 1.95
C LEU A 16 -25.49 -17.03 2.50
N MET A 17 -24.36 -16.95 1.77
CA MET A 17 -23.19 -16.16 2.20
C MET A 17 -23.00 -14.84 1.43
N LEU A 18 -23.97 -14.42 0.61
CA LEU A 18 -23.88 -13.16 -0.16
C LEU A 18 -24.80 -12.03 0.35
N SER A 19 -25.42 -12.19 1.52
CA SER A 19 -26.16 -11.11 2.18
C SER A 19 -25.37 -10.53 3.36
N GLY A 20 -24.14 -10.16 3.09
CA GLY A 20 -23.27 -9.41 4.01
C GLY A 20 -23.26 -7.95 3.64
N CYS A 21 -24.25 -7.22 4.13
CA CYS A 21 -24.25 -5.84 4.58
C CYS A 21 -23.20 -4.90 4.01
N GLY A 22 -23.68 -3.84 3.36
CA GLY A 22 -22.96 -2.60 3.20
C GLY A 22 -22.46 -2.06 4.56
N LYS A 23 -21.27 -2.43 4.93
CA LYS A 23 -20.49 -1.67 5.88
C LYS A 23 -19.71 -0.63 5.08
N SER A 24 -19.94 0.63 5.39
CA SER A 24 -19.01 1.72 5.18
C SER A 24 -17.60 1.17 5.38
N SER A 25 -16.81 1.06 4.32
CA SER A 25 -15.45 0.56 4.39
C SER A 25 -14.57 1.64 5.02
N THR A 26 -14.52 1.66 6.35
CA THR A 26 -13.28 2.04 7.02
C THR A 26 -12.33 0.90 6.67
N SER A 27 -11.59 1.05 5.58
CA SER A 27 -10.61 0.04 5.18
C SER A 27 -9.53 0.02 6.26
N GLU A 28 -9.49 -1.09 7.01
CA GLU A 28 -8.42 -1.33 7.98
C GLU A 28 -7.05 -1.15 7.31
N PRO A 29 -6.03 -0.69 8.05
CA PRO A 29 -4.69 -0.60 7.51
C PRO A 29 -4.25 -1.99 7.02
N ILE A 30 -3.49 -2.00 5.95
CA ILE A 30 -2.97 -3.26 5.42
C ILE A 30 -2.09 -3.93 6.46
N THR A 31 -2.27 -5.23 6.65
CA THR A 31 -1.38 -6.03 7.49
C THR A 31 -0.09 -6.36 6.74
N THR A 32 1.00 -6.55 7.47
CA THR A 32 2.28 -7.04 6.95
C THR A 32 2.13 -8.30 6.11
N THR A 33 1.34 -9.27 6.59
CA THR A 33 1.07 -10.51 5.86
C THR A 33 0.43 -10.23 4.50
N LYS A 34 -0.56 -9.34 4.45
CA LYS A 34 -1.22 -8.98 3.19
C LYS A 34 -0.25 -8.30 2.22
N PHE A 35 0.62 -7.39 2.72
CA PHE A 35 1.65 -6.76 1.90
C PHE A 35 2.56 -7.81 1.26
N LYS A 36 3.13 -8.72 2.07
CA LYS A 36 4.00 -9.80 1.58
C LYS A 36 3.29 -10.65 0.54
N THR A 37 2.09 -11.17 0.85
CA THR A 37 1.35 -12.04 -0.05
C THR A 37 1.11 -11.38 -1.40
N ILE A 38 0.63 -10.14 -1.44
CA ILE A 38 0.35 -9.43 -2.70
C ILE A 38 1.64 -9.23 -3.51
N MET A 39 2.75 -8.82 -2.87
CA MET A 39 3.99 -8.59 -3.59
C MET A 39 4.60 -9.89 -4.13
N GLU A 40 4.59 -10.97 -3.35
CA GLU A 40 5.06 -12.30 -3.76
C GLU A 40 4.20 -12.89 -4.89
N GLU A 41 2.86 -12.71 -4.86
CA GLU A 41 1.96 -13.10 -5.95
C GLU A 41 2.25 -12.36 -7.27
N LYS A 42 2.83 -11.16 -7.21
CA LYS A 42 3.31 -10.40 -8.37
C LYS A 42 4.73 -10.82 -8.81
N GLY A 43 5.33 -11.79 -8.14
CA GLY A 43 6.68 -12.26 -8.43
C GLY A 43 7.79 -11.34 -7.92
N LEU A 44 7.46 -10.45 -6.97
CA LEU A 44 8.43 -9.54 -6.36
C LEU A 44 9.01 -10.16 -5.09
N GLU A 45 10.32 -10.06 -4.93
CA GLU A 45 10.98 -10.45 -3.68
C GLU A 45 10.67 -9.42 -2.58
N VAL A 46 10.27 -9.91 -1.40
CA VAL A 46 10.03 -9.06 -0.23
C VAL A 46 11.17 -9.18 0.75
N ILE A 47 11.90 -8.10 0.93
CA ILE A 47 13.08 -8.01 1.79
C ILE A 47 12.69 -7.42 3.14
N ASP A 48 12.94 -8.16 4.22
CA ASP A 48 12.79 -7.64 5.58
C ASP A 48 13.97 -6.71 5.93
N LYS A 49 13.66 -5.47 6.27
CA LYS A 49 14.62 -4.44 6.69
C LYS A 49 14.43 -4.01 8.14
N THR A 50 13.61 -4.71 8.90
CA THR A 50 13.27 -4.35 10.29
C THR A 50 14.50 -4.18 11.16
N ASP A 51 15.46 -5.10 11.10
CA ASP A 51 16.70 -5.05 11.87
C ASP A 51 17.66 -3.92 11.43
N SER A 52 17.45 -3.35 10.25
CA SER A 52 18.25 -2.23 9.75
C SER A 52 17.83 -0.89 10.36
N ALA A 53 16.65 -0.82 10.98
CA ALA A 53 16.13 0.37 11.61
C ALA A 53 16.82 0.62 12.96
N LYS A 54 17.53 1.75 13.07
CA LYS A 54 18.16 2.18 14.31
C LYS A 54 17.16 2.75 15.33
N ASP A 55 15.96 3.08 14.89
CA ASP A 55 14.90 3.67 15.69
C ASP A 55 13.87 2.60 16.05
N HIS A 56 13.63 2.44 17.34
CA HIS A 56 12.66 1.51 17.88
C HIS A 56 11.19 1.91 17.71
N SER A 57 10.90 2.95 16.94
CA SER A 57 9.51 3.34 16.58
C SER A 57 8.89 2.44 15.53
N TYR A 58 9.71 1.72 14.76
CA TYR A 58 9.27 0.71 13.80
C TYR A 58 8.95 -0.60 14.49
N GLN A 59 7.93 -1.31 14.00
CA GLN A 59 7.66 -2.72 14.32
C GLN A 59 8.18 -3.61 13.20
N GLU A 60 7.87 -3.25 11.96
CA GLU A 60 8.27 -4.01 10.79
C GLU A 60 8.53 -3.07 9.61
N ILE A 61 9.54 -3.39 8.81
CA ILE A 61 9.87 -2.68 7.57
C ILE A 61 10.09 -3.72 6.48
N TYR A 62 9.34 -3.61 5.40
CA TYR A 62 9.48 -4.45 4.22
C TYR A 62 9.69 -3.62 2.97
N VAL A 63 10.60 -4.09 2.13
CA VAL A 63 10.94 -3.42 0.88
C VAL A 63 10.82 -4.44 -0.24
N THR A 64 10.25 -4.02 -1.36
CA THR A 64 10.30 -4.77 -2.62
C THR A 64 10.76 -3.85 -3.74
N VAL A 65 11.59 -4.36 -4.63
CA VAL A 65 12.19 -3.59 -5.72
C VAL A 65 12.11 -4.40 -7.01
N ASP A 66 11.55 -3.79 -8.04
CA ASP A 66 11.80 -4.14 -9.43
C ASP A 66 12.64 -2.99 -10.00
N GLU A 67 13.94 -3.20 -10.17
CA GLU A 67 14.90 -2.15 -10.55
C GLU A 67 14.56 -1.46 -11.87
N GLU A 68 13.77 -2.13 -12.72
CA GLU A 68 13.36 -1.61 -14.02
C GLU A 68 12.02 -0.86 -13.99
N LYS A 69 11.24 -0.95 -12.88
CA LYS A 69 9.88 -0.43 -12.86
C LYS A 69 9.55 0.43 -11.65
N TYR A 70 9.68 -0.14 -10.44
CA TYR A 70 9.20 0.52 -9.22
C TYR A 70 9.77 -0.13 -7.96
N SER A 71 9.66 0.61 -6.85
CA SER A 71 9.90 0.09 -5.51
C SER A 71 8.74 0.44 -4.57
N PHE A 72 8.52 -0.43 -3.60
CA PHE A 72 7.56 -0.23 -2.52
C PHE A 72 8.27 -0.45 -1.19
N GLU A 73 8.11 0.50 -0.29
CA GLU A 73 8.59 0.41 1.09
C GLU A 73 7.39 0.49 2.02
N TYR A 74 7.18 -0.56 2.80
CA TYR A 74 6.10 -0.66 3.76
C TYR A 74 6.64 -0.56 5.17
N TYR A 75 6.09 0.36 5.94
CA TYR A 75 6.46 0.63 7.32
C TYR A 75 5.26 0.39 8.23
N PHE A 76 5.39 -0.55 9.16
CA PHE A 76 4.45 -0.77 10.24
C PHE A 76 5.04 -0.18 11.52
N MET A 77 4.34 0.79 12.10
CA MET A 77 4.82 1.58 13.22
C MET A 77 4.14 1.17 14.52
N LYS A 78 4.78 1.44 15.67
CA LYS A 78 4.20 1.16 16.99
C LYS A 78 2.90 1.91 17.25
N ASN A 79 2.73 3.08 16.64
CA ASN A 79 1.55 3.92 16.82
C ASN A 79 1.44 4.95 15.68
N GLU A 80 0.27 5.57 15.59
CA GLU A 80 -0.02 6.55 14.54
C GLU A 80 0.87 7.81 14.61
N LYS A 81 1.29 8.23 15.81
CA LYS A 81 2.23 9.36 15.97
C LYS A 81 3.57 9.08 15.28
N SER A 82 4.08 7.86 15.44
CA SER A 82 5.31 7.42 14.76
C SER A 82 5.11 7.38 13.24
N ALA A 83 3.98 6.87 12.75
CA ALA A 83 3.65 6.89 11.33
C ALA A 83 3.56 8.32 10.78
N THR A 84 2.96 9.24 11.54
CA THR A 84 2.91 10.66 11.17
C THR A 84 4.31 11.28 11.05
N ASN A 85 5.23 10.94 11.94
CA ASN A 85 6.60 11.44 11.88
C ASN A 85 7.35 10.90 10.65
N VAL A 86 7.22 9.61 10.34
CA VAL A 86 7.82 8.99 9.14
C VAL A 86 7.23 9.59 7.87
N TYR A 87 5.90 9.74 7.80
CA TYR A 87 5.23 10.39 6.68
C TYR A 87 5.77 11.81 6.43
N LYS A 88 5.81 12.65 7.48
CA LYS A 88 6.31 14.02 7.38
C LYS A 88 7.78 14.05 6.92
N TYR A 89 8.62 13.18 7.48
CA TYR A 89 10.01 13.10 7.06
C TYR A 89 10.17 12.76 5.58
N ALA A 90 9.38 11.78 5.08
CA ALA A 90 9.38 11.41 3.67
C ALA A 90 8.90 12.57 2.78
N VAL A 91 7.80 13.24 3.17
CA VAL A 91 7.27 14.43 2.47
C VAL A 91 8.28 15.57 2.44
N ASP A 92 8.95 15.86 3.56
CA ASP A 92 9.97 16.92 3.64
C ASP A 92 11.16 16.62 2.71
N ASN A 93 11.58 15.36 2.60
CA ASN A 93 12.64 14.95 1.68
C ASN A 93 12.21 15.08 0.21
N LEU A 94 11.01 14.66 -0.14
CA LEU A 94 10.46 14.85 -1.48
C LEU A 94 10.33 16.35 -1.83
N ASN A 95 9.85 17.16 -0.89
CA ASN A 95 9.79 18.60 -1.08
C ASN A 95 11.16 19.23 -1.36
N LYS A 96 12.20 18.85 -0.61
CA LYS A 96 13.56 19.34 -0.85
C LYS A 96 14.07 18.95 -2.24
N THR A 97 13.69 17.77 -2.72
CA THR A 97 14.13 17.26 -4.03
C THR A 97 13.38 17.91 -5.19
N TYR A 98 12.06 18.10 -5.04
CA TYR A 98 11.19 18.43 -6.17
C TYR A 98 10.53 19.80 -6.12
N LYS A 99 10.51 20.51 -4.99
CA LYS A 99 9.83 21.81 -4.85
C LYS A 99 10.37 22.90 -5.76
N GLU A 100 11.67 22.86 -6.07
CA GLU A 100 12.31 23.81 -6.98
C GLU A 100 12.25 23.34 -8.46
N ASN A 101 11.73 22.13 -8.70
CA ASN A 101 11.59 21.59 -10.04
C ASN A 101 10.25 22.04 -10.63
N ASN A 102 10.28 23.06 -11.48
CA ASN A 102 9.08 23.64 -12.13
C ASN A 102 8.30 22.64 -13.00
N SER A 103 8.86 21.46 -13.34
CA SER A 103 8.19 20.42 -14.10
C SER A 103 7.54 19.36 -13.22
N ALA A 104 7.79 19.35 -11.90
CA ALA A 104 7.17 18.40 -10.98
C ALA A 104 5.76 18.86 -10.61
N LYS A 105 4.79 17.94 -10.74
CA LYS A 105 3.43 18.13 -10.25
C LYS A 105 3.31 17.49 -8.87
N ILE A 106 3.01 18.31 -7.86
CA ILE A 106 2.83 17.87 -6.48
C ILE A 106 1.34 17.96 -6.12
N THR A 107 0.83 16.92 -5.49
CA THR A 107 -0.54 16.86 -4.97
C THR A 107 -0.51 16.33 -3.54
N GLU A 108 -1.16 17.03 -2.63
CA GLU A 108 -1.33 16.61 -1.25
C GLU A 108 -2.82 16.49 -0.94
N ASN A 109 -3.21 15.40 -0.32
CA ASN A 109 -4.59 15.15 0.08
C ASN A 109 -4.60 14.50 1.47
N GLU A 110 -5.36 15.09 2.38
CA GLU A 110 -5.55 14.58 3.72
C GLU A 110 -7.05 14.45 4.00
N ASN A 111 -7.42 13.30 4.52
CA ASN A 111 -8.78 13.05 5.02
C ASN A 111 -8.70 12.34 6.38
N ASN A 112 -9.86 12.04 6.98
CA ASN A 112 -9.94 11.48 8.33
C ASN A 112 -9.28 10.09 8.47
N THR A 113 -8.94 9.42 7.38
CA THR A 113 -8.44 8.04 7.39
C THR A 113 -7.03 7.90 6.84
N GLN A 114 -6.59 8.84 5.99
CA GLN A 114 -5.28 8.76 5.37
C GLN A 114 -4.75 10.13 4.95
N SER A 115 -3.42 10.25 4.89
CA SER A 115 -2.71 11.35 4.27
C SER A 115 -1.94 10.84 3.06
N VAL A 116 -2.04 11.52 1.93
CA VAL A 116 -1.39 11.14 0.67
C VAL A 116 -0.58 12.32 0.15
N TYR A 117 0.66 12.08 -0.18
CA TYR A 117 1.55 13.00 -0.88
C TYR A 117 2.01 12.34 -2.17
N ASP A 118 1.78 12.99 -3.29
CA ASP A 118 2.04 12.47 -4.64
C ASP A 118 2.86 13.46 -5.44
N VAL A 119 3.98 13.01 -5.98
CA VAL A 119 4.86 13.78 -6.85
C VAL A 119 5.00 13.08 -8.18
N THR A 120 4.70 13.77 -9.27
CA THR A 120 4.99 13.31 -10.62
C THR A 120 5.98 14.26 -11.26
N ALA A 121 7.18 13.78 -11.50
CA ALA A 121 8.26 14.48 -12.19
C ALA A 121 8.60 13.78 -13.52
N SER A 122 9.55 14.33 -14.28
CA SER A 122 9.97 13.76 -15.56
C SER A 122 10.70 12.43 -15.44
N ASP A 123 11.33 12.19 -14.31
CA ASP A 123 12.21 11.06 -14.02
C ASP A 123 11.57 10.01 -13.12
N TYR A 124 10.71 10.45 -12.18
CA TYR A 124 10.05 9.57 -11.22
C TYR A 124 8.63 10.01 -10.87
N HIS A 125 7.83 9.04 -10.54
CA HIS A 125 6.59 9.18 -9.78
C HIS A 125 6.85 8.67 -8.36
N CYS A 126 6.62 9.52 -7.36
CA CYS A 126 6.78 9.17 -5.95
C CYS A 126 5.46 9.40 -5.22
N LYS A 127 5.06 8.44 -4.39
CA LYS A 127 3.86 8.55 -3.57
C LYS A 127 4.14 8.09 -2.15
N VAL A 128 3.71 8.89 -1.17
CA VAL A 128 3.75 8.54 0.25
C VAL A 128 2.33 8.53 0.78
N ILE A 129 1.93 7.44 1.41
CA ILE A 129 0.60 7.30 1.98
C ILE A 129 0.76 6.88 3.44
N LYS A 130 0.20 7.69 4.36
CA LYS A 130 0.01 7.30 5.75
C LYS A 130 -1.44 6.86 5.95
N LYS A 131 -1.63 5.73 6.60
CA LYS A 131 -2.93 5.24 7.02
C LYS A 131 -2.79 4.61 8.40
N GLU A 132 -3.43 5.22 9.40
CA GLU A 132 -3.27 4.84 10.81
C GLU A 132 -1.78 4.74 11.20
N ASN A 133 -1.33 3.57 11.66
CA ASN A 133 0.05 3.32 12.06
C ASN A 133 0.92 2.72 10.95
N THR A 134 0.50 2.81 9.69
CA THR A 134 1.27 2.36 8.53
C THR A 134 1.68 3.51 7.63
N VAL A 135 2.83 3.37 6.96
CA VAL A 135 3.26 4.24 5.88
C VAL A 135 3.68 3.38 4.69
N LEU A 136 3.17 3.71 3.52
CA LEU A 136 3.60 3.14 2.25
C LEU A 136 4.32 4.22 1.46
N TYR A 137 5.57 3.94 1.07
CA TYR A 137 6.34 4.79 0.17
C TYR A 137 6.53 4.05 -1.16
N VAL A 138 6.19 4.70 -2.26
CA VAL A 138 6.25 4.13 -3.61
C VAL A 138 7.09 5.03 -4.49
N THR A 139 8.00 4.43 -5.25
CA THR A 139 8.71 5.09 -6.35
C THR A 139 8.52 4.28 -7.61
N ALA A 140 8.20 4.92 -8.72
CA ALA A 140 8.06 4.27 -10.02
C ALA A 140 8.67 5.14 -11.13
N TYR A 141 9.19 4.50 -12.17
CA TYR A 141 9.45 5.24 -13.41
C TYR A 141 8.13 5.71 -14.03
N PRO A 142 8.13 6.83 -14.77
CA PRO A 142 6.89 7.44 -15.27
C PRO A 142 6.00 6.48 -16.09
N GLU A 143 6.61 5.63 -16.91
CA GLU A 143 5.92 4.64 -17.74
C GLU A 143 5.24 3.51 -16.93
N TYR A 144 5.68 3.27 -15.69
CA TYR A 144 5.11 2.25 -14.79
C TYR A 144 4.22 2.83 -13.68
N LYS A 145 3.95 4.14 -13.73
CA LYS A 145 3.09 4.82 -12.75
C LYS A 145 1.74 4.14 -12.58
N GLU A 146 1.06 3.81 -13.70
CA GLU A 146 -0.26 3.20 -13.64
C GLU A 146 -0.24 1.80 -13.01
N ASP A 147 0.80 1.03 -13.24
CA ASP A 147 0.96 -0.30 -12.64
C ASP A 147 1.25 -0.19 -11.15
N ALA A 148 2.09 0.74 -10.73
CA ALA A 148 2.32 1.04 -9.32
C ALA A 148 1.02 1.48 -8.61
N GLU A 149 0.21 2.35 -9.25
CA GLU A 149 -1.08 2.80 -8.72
C GLU A 149 -2.10 1.65 -8.58
N LYS A 150 -2.09 0.67 -9.49
CA LYS A 150 -2.92 -0.54 -9.34
C LYS A 150 -2.52 -1.34 -8.11
N LEU A 151 -1.21 -1.53 -7.90
CA LEU A 151 -0.70 -2.21 -6.71
C LEU A 151 -1.04 -1.48 -5.42
N VAL A 152 -0.92 -0.15 -5.38
CA VAL A 152 -1.36 0.68 -4.24
C VAL A 152 -2.82 0.41 -3.90
N LYS A 153 -3.71 0.33 -4.89
CA LYS A 153 -5.14 0.01 -4.68
C LYS A 153 -5.36 -1.42 -4.21
N GLU A 154 -4.65 -2.41 -4.77
CA GLU A 154 -4.73 -3.82 -4.35
C GLU A 154 -4.29 -3.97 -2.89
N LEU A 155 -3.30 -3.19 -2.47
CA LEU A 155 -2.86 -3.09 -1.08
C LEU A 155 -3.92 -2.44 -0.16
N GLY A 156 -4.90 -1.71 -0.70
CA GLY A 156 -5.98 -1.08 0.08
C GLY A 156 -5.68 0.35 0.54
N TYR A 157 -4.80 1.02 -0.17
CA TYR A 157 -4.49 2.43 0.00
C TYR A 157 -5.23 3.32 -1.00
#